data_4e9f8063293c3336b391aadc9c3de966
#
_entry.id   4e9f8063293c3336b391aadc9c3de966
#
_cell.length_a   1.000
_cell.length_b   1.000
_cell.length_c   1.000
_cell.angle_alpha   90.00
_cell.angle_beta   90.00
_cell.angle_gamma   90.00
#
_symmetry.space_group_name_H-M   'P 1'
#
loop_
_entity.id
_entity.type
_entity.pdbx_description
1 polymer ?
#
loop_
_entity_poly.entity_id
_entity_poly.type
_entity_poly.pdbx_seq_one_letter_code
_entity_poly.pdbx_strand_id
1 'polypeptide(L)'
;NSGVSICCLDDAKKLYSGFRLTDPSTSVSMTINGPAPMLLAYFMNAAIDQECEHYIKENKLEAKVEALKKAKYDEQGIARPAYQGELPEGNDGLGLLLLGVTGDEILDAKTYSEIKSKTLNTVRGTVQADILKEDQAQNTCIFSTEFALRLMGDVQSYFIDWQVRNFYSVSISGYHIAEAGANPISQLAFTLSNGFTYVEYYLSRGMDINKFAPNLSFFFSNGIDPEYAVIGRVARRIWANAMKNKYGADARSQMLKYHIQTSGRSLHAQEIDFNDIRTTLQALYAIYDNCNSLHTNAYDEAITTPTEESVRRAMAIQLIINKELGLTKNENPIQGAFIIEELTDLVEEAVLLEFDRITERGGVLGAMETMYQRGKIQEESMHYEMLKHTGEFPIVGVNTFLNKKGSPTVLPAEIIRATANEKEYQIEMLERLIQAKGKLNDEMIGALQHAAIQNENIFDVLMEAAKHCSLGQITNALFEVGGQYRRNM
;
A
#
# COMPACT_ATOMS: atom_id res chain seq x y z
N ASN A 1 1.60 -1.08 17.28
CA ASN A 1 2.52 0.05 17.50
C ASN A 1 3.70 0.03 16.53
N SER A 2 3.49 -0.37 15.28
CA SER A 2 4.43 -0.27 14.18
C SER A 2 3.95 0.78 13.18
N GLY A 3 4.87 1.34 12.41
CA GLY A 3 4.58 2.39 11.44
C GLY A 3 4.78 3.81 12.00
N VAL A 4 4.54 4.81 11.13
CA VAL A 4 4.75 6.23 11.40
C VAL A 4 3.40 6.92 11.56
N SER A 5 3.27 7.81 12.54
CA SER A 5 2.06 8.60 12.76
C SER A 5 1.99 9.75 11.77
N ILE A 6 1.09 9.66 10.79
CA ILE A 6 0.81 10.72 9.83
C ILE A 6 -0.60 11.23 10.09
N CYS A 7 -0.73 12.36 10.76
CA CYS A 7 -2.00 12.95 11.14
C CYS A 7 -2.43 14.10 10.24
N CYS A 8 -1.50 14.70 9.49
CA CYS A 8 -1.74 15.85 8.63
C CYS A 8 -0.70 15.96 7.50
N LEU A 9 -0.86 16.94 6.61
CA LEU A 9 0.03 17.16 5.49
C LEU A 9 1.47 17.47 5.95
N ASP A 10 1.67 18.22 7.03
CA ASP A 10 3.01 18.56 7.51
C ASP A 10 3.78 17.33 7.98
N ASP A 11 3.11 16.30 8.52
CA ASP A 11 3.74 15.03 8.86
C ASP A 11 4.22 14.29 7.61
N ALA A 12 3.42 14.30 6.53
CA ALA A 12 3.84 13.74 5.25
C ALA A 12 5.04 14.49 4.65
N LYS A 13 5.07 15.83 4.73
CA LYS A 13 6.21 16.63 4.31
C LYS A 13 7.49 16.28 5.08
N LYS A 14 7.38 16.07 6.39
CA LYS A 14 8.51 15.65 7.24
C LYS A 14 8.97 14.25 6.89
N LEU A 15 8.03 13.30 6.70
CA LEU A 15 8.36 11.90 6.36
C LEU A 15 9.12 11.80 5.03
N TYR A 16 8.72 12.57 4.04
CA TYR A 16 9.31 12.54 2.70
C TYR A 16 10.40 13.59 2.47
N SER A 17 10.82 14.32 3.51
CA SER A 17 11.84 15.36 3.36
C SER A 17 13.17 14.78 2.87
N GLY A 18 13.84 15.51 1.99
CA GLY A 18 15.11 15.09 1.39
C GLY A 18 15.00 14.01 0.30
N PHE A 19 13.80 13.47 0.05
CA PHE A 19 13.53 12.61 -1.09
C PHE A 19 12.73 13.39 -2.13
N ARG A 20 13.32 13.67 -3.28
CA ARG A 20 12.56 14.31 -4.37
C ARG A 20 11.56 13.33 -4.95
N LEU A 21 10.26 13.53 -4.65
CA LEU A 21 9.18 12.59 -5.02
C LEU A 21 8.89 12.55 -6.53
N THR A 22 9.36 13.52 -7.28
CA THR A 22 9.27 13.55 -8.76
C THR A 22 10.50 12.99 -9.46
N ASP A 23 11.54 12.60 -8.72
CA ASP A 23 12.74 11.99 -9.31
C ASP A 23 12.40 10.61 -9.91
N PRO A 24 12.84 10.30 -11.14
CA PRO A 24 12.57 9.00 -11.77
C PRO A 24 13.08 7.79 -10.98
N SER A 25 14.09 7.97 -10.12
CA SER A 25 14.62 6.92 -9.23
C SER A 25 13.83 6.76 -7.94
N THR A 26 12.94 7.71 -7.60
CA THR A 26 12.12 7.66 -6.39
C THR A 26 10.77 7.01 -6.69
N SER A 27 10.41 5.98 -5.95
CA SER A 27 9.09 5.34 -5.97
C SER A 27 8.65 5.03 -4.55
N VAL A 28 7.44 5.44 -4.19
CA VAL A 28 6.91 5.28 -2.83
C VAL A 28 5.79 4.26 -2.82
N SER A 29 5.92 3.24 -1.96
CA SER A 29 4.86 2.26 -1.70
C SER A 29 4.23 2.51 -0.34
N MET A 30 2.91 2.73 -0.32
CA MET A 30 2.15 2.99 0.89
C MET A 30 1.25 1.80 1.22
N THR A 31 1.57 1.08 2.30
CA THR A 31 0.77 -0.03 2.81
C THR A 31 -0.34 0.51 3.72
N ILE A 32 -1.39 1.03 3.12
CA ILE A 32 -2.50 1.69 3.81
C ILE A 32 -3.80 1.23 3.16
N ASN A 33 -4.81 0.96 3.97
CA ASN A 33 -6.09 0.44 3.52
C ASN A 33 -7.23 1.47 3.69
N GLY A 34 -8.04 1.39 4.72
CA GLY A 34 -9.20 2.27 4.90
C GLY A 34 -8.89 3.77 4.77
N PRO A 35 -7.85 4.32 5.41
CA PRO A 35 -7.47 5.73 5.25
C PRO A 35 -6.64 6.02 3.98
N ALA A 36 -6.52 5.07 3.05
CA ALA A 36 -5.67 5.22 1.86
C ALA A 36 -5.96 6.49 1.04
N PRO A 37 -7.21 6.89 0.74
CA PRO A 37 -7.47 8.12 0.00
C PRO A 37 -6.90 9.37 0.69
N MET A 38 -7.00 9.45 2.03
CA MET A 38 -6.51 10.59 2.79
C MET A 38 -4.97 10.65 2.78
N LEU A 39 -4.30 9.53 3.01
CA LEU A 39 -2.84 9.45 2.99
C LEU A 39 -2.29 9.69 1.57
N LEU A 40 -3.00 9.22 0.55
CA LEU A 40 -2.68 9.51 -0.84
C LEU A 40 -2.79 11.01 -1.13
N ALA A 41 -3.82 11.69 -0.62
CA ALA A 41 -3.97 13.13 -0.77
C ALA A 41 -2.82 13.89 -0.05
N TYR A 42 -2.41 13.46 1.14
CA TYR A 42 -1.23 14.04 1.80
C TYR A 42 0.06 13.81 0.99
N PHE A 43 0.27 12.61 0.47
CA PHE A 43 1.43 12.30 -0.36
C PHE A 43 1.48 13.17 -1.62
N MET A 44 0.38 13.27 -2.37
CA MET A 44 0.31 14.06 -3.59
C MET A 44 0.53 15.56 -3.31
N ASN A 45 -0.06 16.10 -2.24
CA ASN A 45 0.15 17.48 -1.83
C ASN A 45 1.60 17.72 -1.36
N ALA A 46 2.21 16.78 -0.63
CA ALA A 46 3.61 16.90 -0.23
C ALA A 46 4.54 16.93 -1.45
N ALA A 47 4.28 16.11 -2.47
CA ALA A 47 5.04 16.12 -3.72
C ALA A 47 4.87 17.44 -4.50
N ILE A 48 3.65 17.96 -4.56
CA ILE A 48 3.37 19.27 -5.19
C ILE A 48 4.13 20.39 -4.46
N ASP A 49 4.08 20.37 -3.14
CA ASP A 49 4.76 21.39 -2.33
C ASP A 49 6.29 21.29 -2.42
N GLN A 50 6.89 20.12 -2.60
CA GLN A 50 8.31 20.00 -2.91
C GLN A 50 8.69 20.71 -4.23
N GLU A 51 7.90 20.55 -5.28
CA GLU A 51 8.15 21.23 -6.56
C GLU A 51 7.84 22.73 -6.48
N CYS A 52 6.85 23.13 -5.66
CA CYS A 52 6.63 24.55 -5.34
C CYS A 52 7.83 25.15 -4.58
N GLU A 53 8.42 24.40 -3.64
CA GLU A 53 9.62 24.83 -2.91
C GLU A 53 10.80 25.03 -3.86
N HIS A 54 11.02 24.14 -4.82
CA HIS A 54 12.03 24.33 -5.87
C HIS A 54 11.80 25.62 -6.64
N TYR A 55 10.59 25.84 -7.13
CA TYR A 55 10.24 27.05 -7.85
C TYR A 55 10.44 28.33 -7.01
N ILE A 56 10.05 28.29 -5.74
CA ILE A 56 10.21 29.41 -4.79
C ILE A 56 11.69 29.76 -4.60
N LYS A 57 12.56 28.75 -4.39
CA LYS A 57 14.01 28.95 -4.23
C LYS A 57 14.65 29.48 -5.51
N GLU A 58 14.33 28.91 -6.66
CA GLU A 58 14.85 29.36 -7.97
C GLU A 58 14.47 30.82 -8.28
N ASN A 59 13.27 31.23 -7.91
CA ASN A 59 12.76 32.58 -8.15
C ASN A 59 12.95 33.55 -6.96
N LYS A 60 13.65 33.14 -5.89
CA LYS A 60 13.96 33.93 -4.71
C LYS A 60 12.71 34.50 -4.02
N LEU A 61 11.70 33.67 -3.85
CA LEU A 61 10.41 34.04 -3.27
C LEU A 61 10.28 33.66 -1.78
N GLU A 62 11.37 33.26 -1.11
CA GLU A 62 11.38 32.80 0.29
C GLU A 62 10.84 33.86 1.25
N ALA A 63 11.05 35.14 0.93
CA ALA A 63 10.50 36.24 1.73
C ALA A 63 8.96 36.24 1.79
N LYS A 64 8.27 35.76 0.74
CA LYS A 64 6.81 35.62 0.75
C LYS A 64 6.38 34.50 1.70
N VAL A 65 7.13 33.39 1.71
CA VAL A 65 6.88 32.28 2.65
C VAL A 65 7.02 32.76 4.08
N GLU A 66 8.10 33.46 4.37
CA GLU A 66 8.36 34.01 5.70
C GLU A 66 7.30 34.99 6.15
N ALA A 67 6.87 35.89 5.27
CA ALA A 67 5.81 36.88 5.56
C ALA A 67 4.48 36.17 5.87
N LEU A 68 4.13 35.11 5.09
CA LEU A 68 2.91 34.37 5.33
C LEU A 68 2.95 33.56 6.63
N LYS A 69 4.07 32.90 6.94
CA LYS A 69 4.25 32.17 8.20
C LYS A 69 4.16 33.13 9.41
N LYS A 70 4.77 34.31 9.30
CA LYS A 70 4.67 35.32 10.34
C LYS A 70 3.21 35.73 10.61
N ALA A 71 2.45 35.99 9.56
CA ALA A 71 1.04 36.40 9.69
C ALA A 71 0.16 35.25 10.25
N LYS A 72 0.42 34.00 9.85
CA LYS A 72 -0.40 32.84 10.25
C LYS A 72 -0.09 32.30 11.64
N TYR A 73 1.15 32.41 12.08
CA TYR A 73 1.62 31.81 13.31
C TYR A 73 2.10 32.85 14.34
N ASP A 74 3.14 33.59 14.03
CA ASP A 74 3.77 34.49 15.01
C ASP A 74 2.83 35.62 15.51
N GLU A 75 2.10 36.24 14.60
CA GLU A 75 1.13 37.30 14.91
C GLU A 75 -0.10 36.78 15.65
N GLN A 76 -0.36 35.46 15.53
CA GLN A 76 -1.44 34.76 16.24
C GLN A 76 -0.98 34.13 17.55
N GLY A 77 0.31 34.21 17.89
CA GLY A 77 0.88 33.59 19.09
C GLY A 77 0.90 32.04 19.03
N ILE A 78 0.85 31.45 17.81
CA ILE A 78 0.89 30.03 17.58
C ILE A 78 2.32 29.65 17.18
N ALA A 79 2.88 28.61 17.79
CA ALA A 79 4.20 28.12 17.42
C ALA A 79 4.17 27.53 15.99
N ARG A 80 5.18 27.90 15.18
CA ARG A 80 5.31 27.38 13.81
C ARG A 80 5.55 25.88 13.79
N PRO A 81 4.97 25.14 12.83
CA PRO A 81 5.37 23.75 12.58
C PRO A 81 6.87 23.67 12.26
N ALA A 82 7.56 22.71 12.84
CA ALA A 82 8.99 22.52 12.65
C ALA A 82 9.33 21.03 12.59
N TYR A 83 10.44 20.69 11.92
CA TYR A 83 11.09 19.40 12.04
C TYR A 83 11.83 19.35 13.38
N GLN A 84 11.71 18.23 14.11
CA GLN A 84 12.37 18.06 15.41
C GLN A 84 13.68 17.27 15.24
N GLY A 85 14.73 17.77 15.91
CA GLY A 85 16.05 17.16 15.86
C GLY A 85 16.88 17.55 14.63
N GLU A 86 18.00 16.88 14.47
CA GLU A 86 18.90 17.05 13.33
C GLU A 86 18.39 16.25 12.13
N LEU A 87 18.58 16.78 10.93
CA LEU A 87 18.27 16.04 9.71
C LEU A 87 19.27 14.85 9.55
N PRO A 88 18.79 13.69 9.12
CA PRO A 88 19.68 12.58 8.79
C PRO A 88 20.73 12.96 7.77
N GLU A 89 21.88 12.29 7.80
CA GLU A 89 22.94 12.48 6.80
C GLU A 89 22.40 12.29 5.38
N GLY A 90 22.69 13.24 4.50
CA GLY A 90 22.20 13.26 3.12
C GLY A 90 20.79 13.83 2.91
N ASN A 91 20.07 14.19 3.97
CA ASN A 91 18.81 14.88 3.87
C ASN A 91 19.04 16.39 3.77
N ASP A 92 18.67 17.00 2.64
CA ASP A 92 18.84 18.43 2.35
C ASP A 92 17.68 19.32 2.85
N GLY A 93 16.68 18.70 3.50
CA GLY A 93 15.50 19.39 4.03
C GLY A 93 14.45 19.75 2.98
N LEU A 94 14.51 19.21 1.75
CA LEU A 94 13.50 19.43 0.73
C LEU A 94 12.11 19.06 1.27
N GLY A 95 11.15 19.96 1.08
CA GLY A 95 9.77 19.84 1.56
C GLY A 95 9.52 20.52 2.91
N LEU A 96 10.56 20.93 3.64
CA LEU A 96 10.42 21.55 4.96
C LEU A 96 10.22 23.08 4.92
N LEU A 97 10.57 23.73 3.81
CA LEU A 97 10.34 25.18 3.65
C LEU A 97 8.85 25.53 3.77
N LEU A 98 7.97 24.65 3.31
CA LEU A 98 6.53 24.90 3.30
C LEU A 98 5.77 24.23 4.47
N LEU A 99 6.44 23.90 5.60
CA LEU A 99 5.72 23.47 6.80
C LEU A 99 4.77 24.58 7.28
N GLY A 100 3.51 24.22 7.52
CA GLY A 100 2.43 25.10 7.95
C GLY A 100 1.75 25.94 6.87
N VAL A 101 2.31 25.95 5.65
CA VAL A 101 1.76 26.63 4.47
C VAL A 101 1.85 25.74 3.25
N THR A 102 1.13 26.08 2.18
CA THR A 102 1.12 25.31 0.93
C THR A 102 1.52 26.17 -0.26
N GLY A 103 1.93 25.53 -1.37
CA GLY A 103 2.42 26.24 -2.54
C GLY A 103 1.41 27.18 -3.18
N ASP A 104 0.12 26.83 -3.15
CA ASP A 104 -0.99 27.66 -3.67
C ASP A 104 -1.24 28.93 -2.86
N GLU A 105 -0.79 28.98 -1.60
CA GLU A 105 -0.85 30.18 -0.78
C GLU A 105 0.26 31.20 -1.10
N ILE A 106 1.32 30.77 -1.80
CA ILE A 106 2.53 31.57 -2.11
C ILE A 106 2.56 31.95 -3.59
N LEU A 107 2.21 31.03 -4.46
CA LEU A 107 2.30 31.17 -5.91
C LEU A 107 0.97 31.63 -6.50
N ASP A 108 1.03 32.29 -7.66
CA ASP A 108 -0.20 32.59 -8.40
C ASP A 108 -0.86 31.28 -8.93
N ALA A 109 -2.17 31.35 -9.16
CA ALA A 109 -2.99 30.20 -9.53
C ALA A 109 -2.50 29.48 -10.80
N LYS A 110 -1.95 30.21 -11.78
CA LYS A 110 -1.45 29.64 -13.03
C LYS A 110 -0.17 28.83 -12.78
N THR A 111 0.81 29.44 -12.13
CA THR A 111 2.08 28.80 -11.78
C THR A 111 1.85 27.55 -10.92
N TYR A 112 1.00 27.65 -9.90
CA TYR A 112 0.65 26.50 -9.06
C TYR A 112 -0.01 25.37 -9.86
N SER A 113 -0.98 25.69 -10.73
CA SER A 113 -1.66 24.69 -11.56
C SER A 113 -0.71 23.95 -12.51
N GLU A 114 0.26 24.67 -13.11
CA GLU A 114 1.28 24.08 -13.98
C GLU A 114 2.20 23.13 -13.19
N ILE A 115 2.63 23.53 -11.99
CA ILE A 115 3.44 22.69 -11.09
C ILE A 115 2.64 21.46 -10.65
N LYS A 116 1.40 21.64 -10.20
CA LYS A 116 0.50 20.53 -9.78
C LYS A 116 0.35 19.51 -10.90
N SER A 117 0.01 19.95 -12.11
CA SER A 117 -0.17 19.07 -13.26
C SER A 117 1.10 18.29 -13.60
N LYS A 118 2.25 18.97 -13.65
CA LYS A 118 3.54 18.32 -13.92
C LYS A 118 3.91 17.30 -12.85
N THR A 119 3.73 17.65 -11.59
CA THR A 119 4.03 16.77 -10.43
C THR A 119 3.19 15.51 -10.49
N LEU A 120 1.86 15.62 -10.63
CA LEU A 120 0.94 14.49 -10.69
C LEU A 120 1.24 13.54 -11.87
N ASN A 121 1.70 14.07 -12.99
CA ASN A 121 2.14 13.26 -14.14
C ASN A 121 3.47 12.52 -13.89
N THR A 122 4.28 12.98 -12.94
CA THR A 122 5.66 12.50 -12.78
C THR A 122 5.84 11.56 -11.59
N VAL A 123 5.12 11.78 -10.47
CA VAL A 123 5.21 10.96 -9.27
C VAL A 123 5.05 9.48 -9.54
N ARG A 124 5.80 8.66 -8.79
CA ARG A 124 5.83 7.19 -8.95
C ARG A 124 5.54 6.53 -7.63
N GLY A 125 4.78 5.45 -7.69
CA GLY A 125 4.49 4.70 -6.47
C GLY A 125 3.24 3.86 -6.57
N THR A 126 2.80 3.43 -5.41
CA THR A 126 1.55 2.68 -5.23
C THR A 126 0.95 2.97 -3.86
N VAL A 127 -0.35 2.99 -3.79
CA VAL A 127 -1.10 2.87 -2.55
C VAL A 127 -1.82 1.53 -2.55
N GLN A 128 -1.79 0.82 -1.42
CA GLN A 128 -2.41 -0.50 -1.37
C GLN A 128 -3.93 -0.42 -1.56
N ALA A 129 -4.61 0.33 -0.72
CA ALA A 129 -6.02 0.71 -0.87
C ALA A 129 -7.02 -0.42 -1.21
N ASP A 130 -6.64 -1.69 -1.03
CA ASP A 130 -7.52 -2.82 -1.33
C ASP A 130 -8.52 -3.06 -0.20
N ILE A 131 -9.67 -2.43 -0.32
CA ILE A 131 -10.73 -2.47 0.69
C ILE A 131 -11.49 -3.81 0.72
N LEU A 132 -11.47 -4.57 -0.37
CA LEU A 132 -12.17 -5.86 -0.44
C LEU A 132 -11.44 -6.91 0.41
N LYS A 133 -10.10 -6.99 0.30
CA LYS A 133 -9.32 -7.90 1.13
C LYS A 133 -9.33 -7.55 2.61
N GLU A 134 -9.56 -6.27 2.97
CA GLU A 134 -9.68 -5.89 4.37
C GLU A 134 -10.86 -6.56 5.06
N ASP A 135 -12.01 -6.61 4.41
CA ASP A 135 -13.16 -7.36 4.90
C ASP A 135 -12.88 -8.85 4.92
N GLN A 136 -12.30 -9.40 3.86
CA GLN A 136 -12.07 -10.83 3.69
C GLN A 136 -11.04 -11.40 4.68
N ALA A 137 -9.96 -10.66 4.98
CA ALA A 137 -8.79 -11.20 5.66
C ALA A 137 -8.37 -10.45 6.95
N GLN A 138 -8.62 -9.14 7.07
CA GLN A 138 -8.00 -8.32 8.12
C GLN A 138 -8.95 -7.72 9.17
N ASN A 139 -10.22 -7.51 8.88
CA ASN A 139 -11.18 -6.77 9.73
C ASN A 139 -10.74 -5.33 10.08
N THR A 140 -10.08 -4.65 9.17
CA THR A 140 -9.56 -3.29 9.35
C THR A 140 -10.36 -2.23 8.60
N CYS A 141 -11.52 -2.61 8.04
CA CYS A 141 -12.41 -1.67 7.35
C CYS A 141 -12.86 -0.56 8.30
N ILE A 142 -12.81 0.68 7.81
CA ILE A 142 -13.31 1.85 8.55
C ILE A 142 -14.62 2.37 7.99
N PHE A 143 -14.83 2.31 6.68
CA PHE A 143 -16.07 2.70 6.01
C PHE A 143 -16.86 1.48 5.54
N SER A 144 -18.17 1.67 5.27
CA SER A 144 -18.97 0.65 4.58
C SER A 144 -18.30 0.27 3.24
N THR A 145 -18.46 -0.98 2.82
CA THR A 145 -17.86 -1.48 1.57
C THR A 145 -18.28 -0.66 0.35
N GLU A 146 -19.55 -0.27 0.29
CA GLU A 146 -20.10 0.55 -0.79
C GLU A 146 -19.43 1.94 -0.84
N PHE A 147 -19.32 2.61 0.30
CA PHE A 147 -18.68 3.92 0.38
C PHE A 147 -17.18 3.85 0.10
N ALA A 148 -16.51 2.81 0.58
CA ALA A 148 -15.11 2.58 0.30
C ALA A 148 -14.84 2.33 -1.20
N LEU A 149 -15.69 1.54 -1.88
CA LEU A 149 -15.63 1.37 -3.34
C LEU A 149 -15.85 2.69 -4.08
N ARG A 150 -16.80 3.51 -3.61
CA ARG A 150 -17.04 4.84 -4.18
C ARG A 150 -15.79 5.72 -4.07
N LEU A 151 -15.16 5.79 -2.92
CA LEU A 151 -13.89 6.52 -2.72
C LEU A 151 -12.80 6.04 -3.69
N MET A 152 -12.67 4.72 -3.87
CA MET A 152 -11.71 4.15 -4.82
C MET A 152 -12.02 4.55 -6.27
N GLY A 153 -13.30 4.56 -6.64
CA GLY A 153 -13.73 5.04 -7.95
C GLY A 153 -13.43 6.53 -8.17
N ASP A 154 -13.60 7.36 -7.13
CA ASP A 154 -13.29 8.78 -7.18
C ASP A 154 -11.78 9.04 -7.33
N VAL A 155 -10.94 8.29 -6.61
CA VAL A 155 -9.48 8.31 -6.79
C VAL A 155 -9.11 7.95 -8.23
N GLN A 156 -9.71 6.88 -8.79
CA GLN A 156 -9.40 6.46 -10.16
C GLN A 156 -9.85 7.49 -11.19
N SER A 157 -11.01 8.13 -11.01
CA SER A 157 -11.46 9.23 -11.87
C SER A 157 -10.46 10.37 -11.86
N TYR A 158 -10.04 10.80 -10.66
CA TYR A 158 -9.02 11.82 -10.48
C TYR A 158 -7.71 11.48 -11.21
N PHE A 159 -7.27 10.21 -11.13
CA PHE A 159 -6.06 9.76 -11.82
C PHE A 159 -6.19 9.86 -13.34
N ILE A 160 -7.36 9.57 -13.88
CA ILE A 160 -7.64 9.71 -15.33
C ILE A 160 -7.60 11.19 -15.72
N ASP A 161 -8.30 12.05 -14.98
CA ASP A 161 -8.46 13.48 -15.28
C ASP A 161 -7.12 14.23 -15.19
N TRP A 162 -6.32 13.95 -14.17
CA TRP A 162 -5.00 14.54 -13.96
C TRP A 162 -3.86 13.77 -14.65
N GLN A 163 -4.15 12.70 -15.40
CA GLN A 163 -3.18 11.88 -16.11
C GLN A 163 -2.06 11.33 -15.22
N VAL A 164 -2.42 10.85 -14.03
CA VAL A 164 -1.49 10.19 -13.11
C VAL A 164 -1.13 8.81 -13.68
N ARG A 165 0.03 8.70 -14.34
CA ARG A 165 0.37 7.53 -15.17
C ARG A 165 1.32 6.54 -14.54
N ASN A 166 2.14 7.00 -13.60
CA ASN A 166 3.23 6.23 -13.02
C ASN A 166 2.94 5.80 -11.57
N PHE A 167 1.69 5.96 -11.14
CA PHE A 167 1.25 5.63 -9.79
C PHE A 167 0.11 4.62 -9.86
N TYR A 168 0.19 3.55 -9.07
CA TYR A 168 -0.89 2.57 -8.98
C TYR A 168 -1.92 3.03 -7.95
N SER A 169 -3.17 3.19 -8.39
CA SER A 169 -4.30 3.66 -7.57
C SER A 169 -4.76 2.61 -6.56
N VAL A 170 -4.50 1.34 -6.86
CA VAL A 170 -4.75 0.21 -5.97
C VAL A 170 -3.72 -0.88 -6.22
N SER A 171 -3.26 -1.51 -5.14
CA SER A 171 -2.50 -2.76 -5.18
C SER A 171 -3.38 -3.87 -4.62
N ILE A 172 -4.02 -4.62 -5.52
CA ILE A 172 -4.98 -5.67 -5.19
C ILE A 172 -4.23 -6.80 -4.50
N SER A 173 -4.57 -7.06 -3.23
CA SER A 173 -3.64 -7.72 -2.32
C SER A 173 -4.06 -9.13 -1.92
N GLY A 174 -3.39 -10.12 -2.49
CA GLY A 174 -3.38 -11.51 -2.02
C GLY A 174 -2.46 -11.75 -0.82
N TYR A 175 -1.45 -10.89 -0.62
CA TYR A 175 -0.50 -11.03 0.49
C TYR A 175 -1.22 -11.23 1.84
N HIS A 176 -2.13 -10.34 2.19
CA HIS A 176 -2.84 -10.41 3.47
C HIS A 176 -3.80 -11.59 3.55
N ILE A 177 -4.35 -12.03 2.42
CA ILE A 177 -5.19 -13.24 2.33
C ILE A 177 -4.35 -14.47 2.69
N ALA A 178 -3.15 -14.60 2.12
CA ALA A 178 -2.21 -15.66 2.44
C ALA A 178 -1.70 -15.58 3.88
N GLU A 179 -1.34 -14.37 4.36
CA GLU A 179 -0.87 -14.17 5.74
C GLU A 179 -1.96 -14.45 6.79
N ALA A 180 -3.26 -14.30 6.43
CA ALA A 180 -4.37 -14.71 7.26
C ALA A 180 -4.60 -16.23 7.30
N GLY A 181 -3.96 -16.99 6.39
CA GLY A 181 -3.96 -18.44 6.40
C GLY A 181 -4.37 -19.15 5.13
N ALA A 182 -4.75 -18.43 4.08
CA ALA A 182 -5.12 -19.00 2.80
C ALA A 182 -3.97 -19.79 2.16
N ASN A 183 -4.31 -20.86 1.46
CA ASN A 183 -3.39 -21.55 0.59
C ASN A 183 -3.13 -20.78 -0.71
N PRO A 184 -2.15 -21.15 -1.55
CA PRO A 184 -1.83 -20.43 -2.78
C PRO A 184 -3.00 -20.30 -3.76
N ILE A 185 -3.86 -21.31 -3.87
CA ILE A 185 -5.02 -21.30 -4.78
C ILE A 185 -6.05 -20.27 -4.33
N SER A 186 -6.44 -20.29 -3.06
CA SER A 186 -7.39 -19.34 -2.48
C SER A 186 -6.84 -17.92 -2.50
N GLN A 187 -5.54 -17.74 -2.22
CA GLN A 187 -4.87 -16.45 -2.37
C GLN A 187 -5.07 -15.90 -3.78
N LEU A 188 -4.71 -16.68 -4.79
CA LEU A 188 -4.76 -16.24 -6.18
C LEU A 188 -6.19 -16.00 -6.66
N ALA A 189 -7.11 -16.94 -6.36
CA ALA A 189 -8.50 -16.83 -6.77
C ALA A 189 -9.19 -15.61 -6.17
N PHE A 190 -9.06 -15.37 -4.88
CA PHE A 190 -9.69 -14.23 -4.23
C PHE A 190 -9.08 -12.89 -4.69
N THR A 191 -7.77 -12.85 -4.89
CA THR A 191 -7.10 -11.63 -5.37
C THR A 191 -7.53 -11.28 -6.80
N LEU A 192 -7.56 -12.22 -7.71
CA LEU A 192 -7.99 -11.96 -9.09
C LEU A 192 -9.48 -11.63 -9.16
N SER A 193 -10.33 -12.28 -8.36
CA SER A 193 -11.75 -11.95 -8.26
C SER A 193 -11.97 -10.53 -7.75
N ASN A 194 -11.19 -10.08 -6.75
CA ASN A 194 -11.20 -8.69 -6.30
C ASN A 194 -10.77 -7.75 -7.44
N GLY A 195 -9.74 -8.11 -8.20
CA GLY A 195 -9.29 -7.35 -9.36
C GLY A 195 -10.39 -7.16 -10.41
N PHE A 196 -11.09 -8.22 -10.75
CA PHE A 196 -12.23 -8.13 -11.68
C PHE A 196 -13.39 -7.33 -11.10
N THR A 197 -13.61 -7.36 -9.80
CA THR A 197 -14.63 -6.54 -9.14
C THR A 197 -14.31 -5.04 -9.28
N TYR A 198 -13.05 -4.62 -9.11
CA TYR A 198 -12.65 -3.24 -9.37
C TYR A 198 -12.82 -2.87 -10.85
N VAL A 199 -12.46 -3.75 -11.79
CA VAL A 199 -12.66 -3.51 -13.24
C VAL A 199 -14.14 -3.29 -13.55
N GLU A 200 -15.01 -4.19 -13.11
CA GLU A 200 -16.47 -4.07 -13.33
C GLU A 200 -17.04 -2.80 -12.69
N TYR A 201 -16.59 -2.47 -11.48
CA TYR A 201 -17.03 -1.27 -10.79
C TYR A 201 -16.63 0.01 -11.53
N TYR A 202 -15.39 0.12 -12.01
CA TYR A 202 -14.93 1.28 -12.76
C TYR A 202 -15.63 1.39 -14.13
N LEU A 203 -15.85 0.27 -14.81
CA LEU A 203 -16.65 0.23 -16.05
C LEU A 203 -18.10 0.68 -15.81
N SER A 204 -18.74 0.26 -14.72
CA SER A 204 -20.09 0.67 -14.36
C SER A 204 -20.22 2.18 -14.11
N ARG A 205 -19.11 2.83 -13.74
CA ARG A 205 -19.01 4.30 -13.62
C ARG A 205 -18.69 5.01 -14.94
N GLY A 206 -18.63 4.28 -16.06
CA GLY A 206 -18.38 4.83 -17.39
C GLY A 206 -16.92 5.13 -17.70
N MET A 207 -15.97 4.60 -16.91
CA MET A 207 -14.53 4.78 -17.16
C MET A 207 -14.07 3.90 -18.34
N ASP A 208 -13.16 4.42 -19.16
CA ASP A 208 -12.50 3.66 -20.22
C ASP A 208 -11.46 2.71 -19.62
N ILE A 209 -11.60 1.41 -19.93
CA ILE A 209 -10.70 0.37 -19.41
C ILE A 209 -9.22 0.64 -19.69
N ASN A 210 -8.91 1.20 -20.85
CA ASN A 210 -7.53 1.47 -21.26
C ASN A 210 -6.92 2.69 -20.55
N LYS A 211 -7.76 3.49 -19.87
CA LYS A 211 -7.29 4.61 -19.05
C LYS A 211 -7.04 4.23 -17.60
N PHE A 212 -7.76 3.23 -17.04
CA PHE A 212 -7.57 2.86 -15.64
C PHE A 212 -6.80 1.55 -15.42
N ALA A 213 -6.97 0.53 -16.29
CA ALA A 213 -6.33 -0.76 -16.08
C ALA A 213 -4.79 -0.68 -15.92
N PRO A 214 -4.06 0.20 -16.62
CA PRO A 214 -2.64 0.40 -16.38
C PRO A 214 -2.27 0.90 -14.96
N ASN A 215 -3.20 1.48 -14.21
CA ASN A 215 -3.02 1.93 -12.83
C ASN A 215 -3.34 0.84 -11.79
N LEU A 216 -3.77 -0.35 -12.22
CA LEU A 216 -3.99 -1.50 -11.35
C LEU A 216 -2.69 -2.29 -11.20
N SER A 217 -2.39 -2.69 -9.98
CA SER A 217 -1.32 -3.64 -9.68
C SER A 217 -1.81 -4.70 -8.72
N PHE A 218 -1.03 -5.78 -8.60
CA PHE A 218 -1.34 -6.89 -7.72
C PHE A 218 -0.22 -7.07 -6.70
N PHE A 219 -0.55 -7.68 -5.58
CA PHE A 219 0.39 -7.92 -4.50
C PHE A 219 0.16 -9.32 -3.95
N PHE A 220 1.15 -10.21 -4.09
CA PHE A 220 1.08 -11.58 -3.62
C PHE A 220 2.11 -11.89 -2.56
N SER A 221 1.80 -12.86 -1.70
CA SER A 221 2.76 -13.52 -0.83
C SER A 221 3.39 -14.70 -1.54
N ASN A 222 4.68 -14.95 -1.31
CA ASN A 222 5.35 -16.20 -1.65
C ASN A 222 5.73 -16.96 -0.39
N GLY A 223 5.14 -18.13 -0.21
CA GLY A 223 5.53 -19.12 0.78
C GLY A 223 6.54 -20.12 0.21
N ILE A 224 6.50 -21.34 0.73
CA ILE A 224 7.42 -22.43 0.37
C ILE A 224 6.72 -23.53 -0.46
N ASP A 225 5.37 -23.56 -0.49
CA ASP A 225 4.60 -24.53 -1.26
C ASP A 225 4.93 -24.44 -2.76
N PRO A 226 4.91 -25.55 -3.51
CA PRO A 226 5.35 -25.57 -4.90
C PRO A 226 4.51 -24.67 -5.82
N GLU A 227 3.23 -24.46 -5.51
CA GLU A 227 2.33 -23.60 -6.27
C GLU A 227 2.82 -22.16 -6.36
N TYR A 228 3.60 -21.70 -5.37
CA TYR A 228 4.19 -20.36 -5.41
C TYR A 228 5.20 -20.16 -6.54
N ALA A 229 5.74 -21.23 -7.11
CA ALA A 229 6.62 -21.15 -8.28
C ALA A 229 5.89 -20.72 -9.57
N VAL A 230 4.56 -20.75 -9.60
CA VAL A 230 3.75 -20.46 -10.80
C VAL A 230 2.64 -19.44 -10.58
N ILE A 231 2.53 -18.87 -9.37
CA ILE A 231 1.41 -17.99 -9.01
C ILE A 231 1.29 -16.78 -9.94
N GLY A 232 2.41 -16.11 -10.27
CA GLY A 232 2.42 -14.97 -11.17
C GLY A 232 2.17 -15.34 -12.62
N ARG A 233 2.68 -16.49 -13.07
CA ARG A 233 2.45 -17.05 -14.39
C ARG A 233 0.96 -17.33 -14.63
N VAL A 234 0.30 -17.98 -13.69
CA VAL A 234 -1.15 -18.24 -13.74
C VAL A 234 -1.94 -16.95 -13.67
N ALA A 235 -1.57 -16.03 -12.76
CA ALA A 235 -2.22 -14.73 -12.64
C ALA A 235 -2.21 -13.97 -13.97
N ARG A 236 -1.05 -13.88 -14.62
CA ARG A 236 -0.90 -13.21 -15.92
C ARG A 236 -1.74 -13.85 -17.02
N ARG A 237 -1.79 -15.19 -17.06
CA ARG A 237 -2.55 -15.93 -18.05
C ARG A 237 -4.06 -15.69 -17.93
N ILE A 238 -4.60 -15.82 -16.72
CA ILE A 238 -6.01 -15.58 -16.45
C ILE A 238 -6.38 -14.09 -16.72
N TRP A 239 -5.58 -13.16 -16.20
CA TRP A 239 -5.82 -11.74 -16.37
C TRP A 239 -5.80 -11.32 -17.83
N ALA A 240 -4.76 -11.66 -18.58
CA ALA A 240 -4.63 -11.29 -19.97
C ALA A 240 -5.77 -11.85 -20.83
N ASN A 241 -6.18 -13.11 -20.61
CA ASN A 241 -7.29 -13.74 -21.29
C ASN A 241 -8.63 -13.01 -21.01
N ALA A 242 -8.91 -12.70 -19.76
CA ALA A 242 -10.13 -11.99 -19.38
C ALA A 242 -10.14 -10.56 -19.93
N MET A 243 -9.05 -9.82 -19.76
CA MET A 243 -8.94 -8.44 -20.22
C MET A 243 -9.09 -8.33 -21.74
N LYS A 244 -8.51 -9.27 -22.50
CA LYS A 244 -8.64 -9.31 -23.95
C LYS A 244 -10.04 -9.74 -24.38
N ASN A 245 -10.51 -10.88 -23.90
CA ASN A 245 -11.67 -11.57 -24.49
C ASN A 245 -13.01 -11.08 -23.93
N LYS A 246 -13.05 -10.72 -22.62
CA LYS A 246 -14.27 -10.22 -21.98
C LYS A 246 -14.39 -8.71 -22.10
N TYR A 247 -13.30 -7.98 -21.85
CA TYR A 247 -13.35 -6.53 -21.75
C TYR A 247 -12.82 -5.78 -22.98
N GLY A 248 -12.23 -6.45 -23.96
CA GLY A 248 -11.71 -5.83 -25.19
C GLY A 248 -10.57 -4.84 -24.94
N ALA A 249 -9.82 -5.03 -23.87
CA ALA A 249 -8.73 -4.15 -23.46
C ALA A 249 -7.52 -4.21 -24.42
N ASP A 250 -6.78 -3.12 -24.52
CA ASP A 250 -5.57 -3.04 -25.33
C ASP A 250 -4.42 -3.88 -24.71
N ALA A 251 -3.32 -4.04 -25.47
CA ALA A 251 -2.18 -4.87 -25.06
C ALA A 251 -1.54 -4.39 -23.75
N ARG A 252 -1.53 -3.08 -23.47
CA ARG A 252 -0.98 -2.52 -22.22
C ARG A 252 -1.86 -2.85 -21.03
N SER A 253 -3.17 -2.78 -21.20
CA SER A 253 -4.17 -3.08 -20.18
C SER A 253 -4.27 -4.58 -19.85
N GLN A 254 -3.84 -5.45 -20.77
CA GLN A 254 -3.74 -6.91 -20.57
C GLN A 254 -2.55 -7.31 -19.69
N MET A 255 -1.57 -6.42 -19.48
CA MET A 255 -0.37 -6.72 -18.70
C MET A 255 -0.67 -6.67 -17.20
N LEU A 256 -0.73 -7.82 -16.55
CA LEU A 256 -0.77 -7.89 -15.09
C LEU A 256 0.62 -7.57 -14.51
N LYS A 257 0.67 -6.60 -13.61
CA LYS A 257 1.87 -6.23 -12.86
C LYS A 257 1.68 -6.60 -11.40
N TYR A 258 2.68 -7.22 -10.80
CA TYR A 258 2.57 -7.62 -9.42
C TYR A 258 3.88 -7.46 -8.64
N HIS A 259 3.68 -7.14 -7.39
CA HIS A 259 4.69 -7.15 -6.35
C HIS A 259 4.62 -8.46 -5.57
N ILE A 260 5.75 -9.00 -5.18
CA ILE A 260 5.84 -10.12 -4.23
C ILE A 260 6.47 -9.63 -2.93
N GLN A 261 5.89 -10.06 -1.81
CA GLN A 261 6.57 -10.08 -0.52
C GLN A 261 6.71 -11.53 -0.07
N THR A 262 7.87 -11.88 0.45
CA THR A 262 8.10 -13.19 1.07
C THR A 262 7.17 -13.37 2.27
N SER A 263 6.69 -14.61 2.52
CA SER A 263 5.66 -14.84 3.53
C SER A 263 6.18 -14.61 4.95
N GLY A 264 5.48 -13.75 5.70
CA GLY A 264 5.70 -13.54 7.12
C GLY A 264 5.32 -14.75 7.96
N ARG A 265 4.33 -15.55 7.52
CA ARG A 265 3.92 -16.79 8.20
C ARG A 265 4.99 -17.88 8.24
N SER A 266 5.97 -17.82 7.37
CA SER A 266 7.11 -18.73 7.35
C SER A 266 8.25 -18.31 8.29
N LEU A 267 8.17 -17.13 8.90
CA LEU A 267 9.13 -16.65 9.87
C LEU A 267 8.78 -17.18 11.28
N HIS A 268 9.75 -17.75 11.95
CA HIS A 268 9.58 -18.31 13.29
C HIS A 268 10.53 -17.66 14.28
N ALA A 269 10.05 -17.48 15.52
CA ALA A 269 10.86 -16.93 16.61
C ALA A 269 11.93 -17.91 17.13
N GLN A 270 11.69 -19.22 16.95
CA GLN A 270 12.63 -20.27 17.30
C GLN A 270 13.65 -20.45 16.17
N GLU A 271 14.93 -20.62 16.50
CA GLU A 271 16.02 -20.71 15.53
C GLU A 271 15.93 -19.62 14.46
N ILE A 272 15.82 -18.39 14.93
CA ILE A 272 15.47 -17.21 14.15
C ILE A 272 16.38 -16.98 12.93
N ASP A 273 17.65 -17.40 13.01
CA ASP A 273 18.61 -17.29 11.91
C ASP A 273 18.24 -18.13 10.68
N PHE A 274 17.43 -19.19 10.84
CA PHE A 274 16.94 -19.98 9.72
C PHE A 274 15.94 -19.23 8.84
N ASN A 275 15.40 -18.13 9.33
CA ASN A 275 14.43 -17.31 8.58
C ASN A 275 15.05 -16.70 7.31
N ASP A 276 16.34 -16.30 7.34
CA ASP A 276 17.01 -15.80 6.14
C ASP A 276 17.09 -16.87 5.03
N ILE A 277 17.24 -18.13 5.40
CA ILE A 277 17.25 -19.23 4.44
C ILE A 277 15.86 -19.38 3.80
N ARG A 278 14.79 -19.36 4.62
CA ARG A 278 13.40 -19.43 4.14
C ARG A 278 13.07 -18.27 3.21
N THR A 279 13.42 -17.05 3.64
CA THR A 279 13.23 -15.83 2.83
C THR A 279 13.97 -15.90 1.50
N THR A 280 15.19 -16.45 1.50
CA THR A 280 15.99 -16.63 0.26
C THR A 280 15.29 -17.56 -0.73
N LEU A 281 14.75 -18.70 -0.26
CA LEU A 281 14.05 -19.67 -1.13
C LEU A 281 12.77 -19.07 -1.72
N GLN A 282 12.02 -18.32 -0.92
CA GLN A 282 10.81 -17.62 -1.36
C GLN A 282 11.13 -16.50 -2.37
N ALA A 283 12.23 -15.78 -2.16
CA ALA A 283 12.72 -14.79 -3.10
C ALA A 283 13.12 -15.41 -4.46
N LEU A 284 13.72 -16.61 -4.45
CA LEU A 284 14.02 -17.34 -5.68
C LEU A 284 12.75 -17.70 -6.48
N TYR A 285 11.71 -18.17 -5.82
CA TYR A 285 10.41 -18.41 -6.48
C TYR A 285 9.87 -17.14 -7.15
N ALA A 286 9.90 -16.01 -6.43
CA ALA A 286 9.42 -14.75 -6.95
C ALA A 286 10.19 -14.27 -8.19
N ILE A 287 11.53 -14.38 -8.15
CA ILE A 287 12.40 -13.95 -9.24
C ILE A 287 12.25 -14.87 -10.44
N TYR A 288 12.18 -16.17 -10.24
CA TYR A 288 12.04 -17.14 -11.32
C TYR A 288 10.65 -17.10 -11.99
N ASP A 289 9.62 -16.67 -11.28
CA ASP A 289 8.28 -16.41 -11.82
C ASP A 289 8.15 -14.97 -12.41
N ASN A 290 9.25 -14.23 -12.52
CA ASN A 290 9.31 -12.89 -13.13
C ASN A 290 8.42 -11.85 -12.44
N CYS A 291 8.43 -11.74 -11.13
CA CYS A 291 7.74 -10.64 -10.44
C CYS A 291 8.27 -9.26 -10.89
N ASN A 292 7.42 -8.24 -10.86
CA ASN A 292 7.84 -6.89 -11.24
C ASN A 292 8.67 -6.20 -10.15
N SER A 293 8.41 -6.54 -8.89
CA SER A 293 9.19 -6.07 -7.73
C SER A 293 9.08 -7.06 -6.58
N LEU A 294 10.06 -7.06 -5.70
CA LEU A 294 10.20 -8.00 -4.61
C LEU A 294 10.57 -7.27 -3.31
N HIS A 295 9.88 -7.64 -2.23
CA HIS A 295 10.26 -7.35 -0.87
C HIS A 295 10.67 -8.65 -0.16
N THR A 296 11.82 -8.65 0.47
CA THR A 296 12.32 -9.74 1.33
C THR A 296 12.18 -9.34 2.78
N ASN A 297 11.48 -10.15 3.57
CA ASN A 297 11.29 -9.90 4.99
C ASN A 297 12.61 -10.03 5.75
N ALA A 298 12.81 -9.19 6.76
CA ALA A 298 13.91 -9.34 7.69
C ALA A 298 13.68 -10.54 8.61
N TYR A 299 14.74 -11.22 8.98
CA TYR A 299 14.65 -12.47 9.76
C TYR A 299 14.01 -12.27 11.15
N ASP A 300 14.12 -11.08 11.72
CA ASP A 300 13.62 -10.73 13.05
C ASP A 300 12.17 -10.19 13.05
N GLU A 301 11.53 -10.05 11.89
CA GLU A 301 10.10 -9.67 11.81
C GLU A 301 9.17 -10.64 12.55
N ALA A 302 9.64 -11.88 12.80
CA ALA A 302 8.92 -12.84 13.65
C ALA A 302 8.72 -12.34 15.10
N ILE A 303 9.52 -11.36 15.56
CA ILE A 303 9.54 -10.92 16.95
C ILE A 303 9.32 -9.41 17.08
N THR A 304 9.90 -8.60 16.19
CA THR A 304 9.98 -7.14 16.33
C THR A 304 9.90 -6.41 14.99
N THR A 305 9.82 -5.10 15.03
CA THR A 305 10.12 -4.24 13.89
C THR A 305 11.60 -4.41 13.52
N PRO A 306 11.93 -4.59 12.22
CA PRO A 306 13.29 -4.85 11.78
C PRO A 306 14.31 -3.83 12.27
N THR A 307 15.49 -4.32 12.59
CA THR A 307 16.67 -3.50 12.92
C THR A 307 17.41 -3.10 11.65
N GLU A 308 18.34 -2.15 11.72
CA GLU A 308 19.20 -1.76 10.60
C GLU A 308 19.99 -2.96 10.06
N GLU A 309 20.55 -3.81 10.93
CA GLU A 309 21.26 -5.01 10.54
C GLU A 309 20.37 -6.00 9.80
N SER A 310 19.18 -6.28 10.32
CA SER A 310 18.27 -7.25 9.72
C SER A 310 17.73 -6.77 8.37
N VAL A 311 17.43 -5.47 8.21
CA VAL A 311 17.08 -4.86 6.93
C VAL A 311 18.23 -4.98 5.92
N ARG A 312 19.47 -4.71 6.34
CA ARG A 312 20.63 -4.87 5.49
C ARG A 312 20.81 -6.31 5.01
N ARG A 313 20.57 -7.31 5.88
CA ARG A 313 20.59 -8.75 5.51
C ARG A 313 19.47 -9.08 4.51
N ALA A 314 18.26 -8.60 4.75
CA ALA A 314 17.13 -8.79 3.83
C ALA A 314 17.40 -8.20 2.43
N MET A 315 17.99 -7.02 2.35
CA MET A 315 18.44 -6.44 1.08
C MET A 315 19.58 -7.26 0.45
N ALA A 316 20.50 -7.77 1.25
CA ALA A 316 21.62 -8.58 0.77
C ALA A 316 21.13 -9.88 0.09
N ILE A 317 20.03 -10.48 0.53
CA ILE A 317 19.41 -11.64 -0.14
C ILE A 317 19.14 -11.32 -1.62
N GLN A 318 18.46 -10.20 -1.90
CA GLN A 318 18.17 -9.79 -3.28
C GLN A 318 19.44 -9.47 -4.07
N LEU A 319 20.42 -8.82 -3.45
CA LEU A 319 21.67 -8.47 -4.10
C LEU A 319 22.51 -9.71 -4.45
N ILE A 320 22.58 -10.70 -3.56
CA ILE A 320 23.27 -11.97 -3.80
C ILE A 320 22.62 -12.71 -4.97
N ILE A 321 21.28 -12.84 -4.95
CA ILE A 321 20.55 -13.48 -6.04
C ILE A 321 20.81 -12.75 -7.37
N ASN A 322 20.78 -11.42 -7.37
CA ASN A 322 20.95 -10.63 -8.60
C ASN A 322 22.40 -10.55 -9.09
N LYS A 323 23.37 -10.48 -8.18
CA LYS A 323 24.78 -10.24 -8.54
C LYS A 323 25.60 -11.52 -8.68
N GLU A 324 25.35 -12.50 -7.82
CA GLU A 324 26.18 -13.70 -7.69
C GLU A 324 25.54 -14.93 -8.37
N LEU A 325 24.20 -15.05 -8.33
CA LEU A 325 23.49 -16.17 -8.94
C LEU A 325 23.26 -15.90 -10.45
N GLY A 326 23.97 -16.63 -11.29
CA GLY A 326 24.01 -16.41 -12.75
C GLY A 326 22.66 -16.61 -13.48
N LEU A 327 21.71 -17.36 -12.92
CA LEU A 327 20.46 -17.72 -13.58
C LEU A 327 19.52 -16.52 -13.76
N THR A 328 19.62 -15.51 -12.92
CA THR A 328 18.84 -14.25 -13.02
C THR A 328 19.21 -13.39 -14.24
N LYS A 329 20.30 -13.72 -14.94
CA LYS A 329 20.68 -13.08 -16.21
C LYS A 329 19.84 -13.55 -17.40
N ASN A 330 19.00 -14.56 -17.20
CA ASN A 330 18.10 -15.09 -18.23
C ASN A 330 16.66 -14.65 -17.94
N GLU A 331 15.93 -14.30 -18.99
CA GLU A 331 14.49 -14.07 -18.86
C GLU A 331 13.76 -15.43 -18.72
N ASN A 332 12.81 -15.50 -17.79
CA ASN A 332 11.97 -16.67 -17.55
C ASN A 332 12.77 -18.00 -17.47
N PRO A 333 13.68 -18.14 -16.51
CA PRO A 333 14.65 -19.25 -16.49
C PRO A 333 14.04 -20.63 -16.27
N ILE A 334 12.80 -20.70 -15.77
CA ILE A 334 12.07 -21.97 -15.53
C ILE A 334 11.10 -22.34 -16.65
N GLN A 335 11.00 -21.54 -17.71
CA GLN A 335 10.13 -21.80 -18.86
C GLN A 335 10.52 -23.11 -19.53
N GLY A 336 9.51 -23.93 -19.87
CA GLY A 336 9.71 -25.22 -20.52
C GLY A 336 10.13 -26.37 -19.59
N ALA A 337 10.28 -26.10 -18.29
CA ALA A 337 10.42 -27.17 -17.31
C ALA A 337 9.09 -27.90 -17.17
N PHE A 338 9.11 -29.23 -17.34
CA PHE A 338 7.90 -30.06 -17.35
C PHE A 338 7.00 -29.82 -16.14
N ILE A 339 7.57 -29.82 -14.94
CA ILE A 339 6.79 -29.61 -13.70
C ILE A 339 6.17 -28.21 -13.63
N ILE A 340 6.81 -27.20 -14.18
CA ILE A 340 6.30 -25.83 -14.17
C ILE A 340 5.12 -25.67 -15.13
N GLU A 341 5.18 -26.28 -16.31
CA GLU A 341 4.08 -26.23 -17.27
C GLU A 341 2.85 -26.99 -16.73
N GLU A 342 3.05 -28.21 -16.21
CA GLU A 342 1.98 -29.02 -15.62
C GLU A 342 1.37 -28.33 -14.39
N LEU A 343 2.19 -27.82 -13.48
CA LEU A 343 1.73 -27.13 -12.28
C LEU A 343 0.96 -25.86 -12.63
N THR A 344 1.37 -25.14 -13.70
CA THR A 344 0.67 -23.96 -14.18
C THR A 344 -0.76 -24.30 -14.59
N ASP A 345 -0.96 -25.38 -15.34
CA ASP A 345 -2.28 -25.81 -15.80
C ASP A 345 -3.17 -26.28 -14.63
N LEU A 346 -2.62 -27.06 -13.70
CA LEU A 346 -3.34 -27.52 -12.51
C LEU A 346 -3.77 -26.37 -11.59
N VAL A 347 -2.89 -25.40 -11.36
CA VAL A 347 -3.21 -24.23 -10.53
C VAL A 347 -4.25 -23.35 -11.22
N GLU A 348 -4.15 -23.14 -12.54
CA GLU A 348 -5.17 -22.40 -13.29
C GLU A 348 -6.55 -23.06 -13.18
N GLU A 349 -6.63 -24.37 -13.38
CA GLU A 349 -7.89 -25.13 -13.25
C GLU A 349 -8.49 -24.96 -11.84
N ALA A 350 -7.68 -25.11 -10.80
CA ALA A 350 -8.13 -24.96 -9.42
C ALA A 350 -8.63 -23.54 -9.12
N VAL A 351 -7.97 -22.50 -9.66
CA VAL A 351 -8.40 -21.10 -9.51
C VAL A 351 -9.72 -20.86 -10.23
N LEU A 352 -9.89 -21.38 -11.43
CA LEU A 352 -11.14 -21.23 -12.19
C LEU A 352 -12.33 -21.92 -11.48
N LEU A 353 -12.11 -23.09 -10.88
CA LEU A 353 -13.12 -23.76 -10.04
C LEU A 353 -13.52 -22.91 -8.82
N GLU A 354 -12.56 -22.19 -8.25
CA GLU A 354 -12.86 -21.29 -7.14
C GLU A 354 -13.62 -20.03 -7.59
N PHE A 355 -13.40 -19.55 -8.82
CA PHE A 355 -14.21 -18.49 -9.42
C PHE A 355 -15.68 -18.92 -9.58
N ASP A 356 -15.93 -20.16 -9.99
CA ASP A 356 -17.30 -20.69 -10.08
C ASP A 356 -17.99 -20.67 -8.72
N ARG A 357 -17.31 -21.09 -7.66
CA ARG A 357 -17.83 -21.05 -6.28
C ARG A 357 -18.17 -19.63 -5.79
N ILE A 358 -17.34 -18.66 -6.14
CA ILE A 358 -17.59 -17.26 -5.84
C ILE A 358 -18.78 -16.73 -6.64
N THR A 359 -18.84 -17.08 -7.92
CA THR A 359 -19.92 -16.66 -8.84
C THR A 359 -21.28 -17.19 -8.39
N GLU A 360 -21.37 -18.46 -7.98
CA GLU A 360 -22.58 -19.09 -7.44
C GLU A 360 -23.12 -18.36 -6.17
N ARG A 361 -22.25 -17.62 -5.47
CA ARG A 361 -22.60 -16.84 -4.28
C ARG A 361 -22.93 -15.37 -4.56
N GLY A 362 -23.13 -15.01 -5.83
CA GLY A 362 -23.40 -13.63 -6.23
C GLY A 362 -22.15 -12.77 -6.43
N GLY A 363 -21.04 -13.42 -6.82
CA GLY A 363 -19.74 -12.75 -7.01
C GLY A 363 -19.03 -12.42 -5.70
N VAL A 364 -18.02 -11.56 -5.77
CA VAL A 364 -17.18 -11.23 -4.61
C VAL A 364 -18.00 -10.63 -3.47
N LEU A 365 -18.87 -9.68 -3.77
CA LEU A 365 -19.65 -8.97 -2.74
C LEU A 365 -20.68 -9.91 -2.09
N GLY A 366 -21.40 -10.72 -2.87
CA GLY A 366 -22.35 -11.70 -2.31
C GLY A 366 -21.63 -12.81 -1.50
N ALA A 367 -20.45 -13.23 -1.92
CA ALA A 367 -19.62 -14.15 -1.16
C ALA A 367 -19.09 -13.52 0.15
N MET A 368 -18.81 -12.21 0.16
CA MET A 368 -18.44 -11.47 1.39
C MET A 368 -19.62 -11.37 2.37
N GLU A 369 -20.84 -11.10 1.89
CA GLU A 369 -22.05 -11.06 2.73
C GLU A 369 -22.30 -12.38 3.46
N THR A 370 -22.01 -13.51 2.80
CA THR A 370 -22.11 -14.84 3.39
C THR A 370 -20.86 -15.30 4.12
N MET A 371 -19.85 -14.44 4.26
CA MET A 371 -18.55 -14.70 4.91
C MET A 371 -17.78 -15.89 4.29
N TYR A 372 -18.00 -16.18 3.01
CA TYR A 372 -17.40 -17.34 2.32
C TYR A 372 -15.88 -17.26 2.29
N GLN A 373 -15.30 -16.17 1.77
CA GLN A 373 -13.84 -16.02 1.67
C GLN A 373 -13.20 -16.11 3.06
N ARG A 374 -13.78 -15.46 4.05
CA ARG A 374 -13.29 -15.46 5.43
C ARG A 374 -13.33 -16.86 6.04
N GLY A 375 -14.45 -17.57 5.89
CA GLY A 375 -14.60 -18.95 6.35
C GLY A 375 -13.57 -19.86 5.72
N LYS A 376 -13.38 -19.76 4.40
CA LYS A 376 -12.39 -20.52 3.64
C LYS A 376 -10.95 -20.27 4.13
N ILE A 377 -10.57 -19.00 4.33
CA ILE A 377 -9.26 -18.61 4.86
C ILE A 377 -9.05 -19.22 6.27
N GLN A 378 -10.06 -19.18 7.13
CA GLN A 378 -9.98 -19.74 8.49
C GLN A 378 -9.83 -21.27 8.47
N GLU A 379 -10.59 -21.97 7.63
CA GLU A 379 -10.49 -23.43 7.47
C GLU A 379 -9.09 -23.83 7.00
N GLU A 380 -8.55 -23.16 6.00
CA GLU A 380 -7.22 -23.43 5.49
C GLU A 380 -6.13 -23.10 6.52
N SER A 381 -6.27 -21.98 7.25
CA SER A 381 -5.39 -21.64 8.36
C SER A 381 -5.36 -22.72 9.44
N MET A 382 -6.53 -23.22 9.85
CA MET A 382 -6.64 -24.30 10.83
C MET A 382 -6.00 -25.60 10.31
N HIS A 383 -6.16 -25.90 9.03
CA HIS A 383 -5.53 -27.07 8.40
C HIS A 383 -3.99 -27.00 8.51
N TYR A 384 -3.39 -25.86 8.13
CA TYR A 384 -1.93 -25.68 8.24
C TYR A 384 -1.45 -25.76 9.70
N GLU A 385 -2.19 -25.17 10.64
CA GLU A 385 -1.81 -25.25 12.06
C GLU A 385 -1.90 -26.68 12.61
N MET A 386 -2.88 -27.47 12.18
CA MET A 386 -2.95 -28.89 12.51
C MET A 386 -1.74 -29.67 11.98
N LEU A 387 -1.38 -29.47 10.71
CA LEU A 387 -0.22 -30.12 10.10
C LEU A 387 1.09 -29.77 10.78
N LYS A 388 1.24 -28.50 11.21
CA LYS A 388 2.39 -28.06 12.02
C LYS A 388 2.41 -28.72 13.38
N HIS A 389 1.26 -28.81 14.04
CA HIS A 389 1.13 -29.38 15.38
C HIS A 389 1.41 -30.90 15.36
N THR A 390 0.89 -31.64 14.38
CA THR A 390 1.14 -33.07 14.22
C THR A 390 2.55 -33.39 13.73
N GLY A 391 3.26 -32.42 13.16
CA GLY A 391 4.57 -32.60 12.54
C GLY A 391 4.52 -33.13 11.10
N GLU A 392 3.33 -33.29 10.53
CA GLU A 392 3.16 -33.65 9.10
C GLU A 392 3.68 -32.53 8.19
N PHE A 393 3.61 -31.28 8.63
CA PHE A 393 4.30 -30.15 8.01
C PHE A 393 5.59 -29.83 8.80
N PRO A 394 6.76 -30.35 8.34
CA PRO A 394 8.00 -30.21 9.07
C PRO A 394 8.54 -28.79 8.98
N ILE A 395 8.85 -28.19 10.13
CA ILE A 395 9.49 -26.88 10.22
C ILE A 395 10.81 -27.05 10.99
N VAL A 396 11.91 -26.93 10.26
CA VAL A 396 13.26 -27.10 10.81
C VAL A 396 13.53 -26.10 11.94
N GLY A 397 13.95 -26.60 13.08
CA GLY A 397 14.22 -25.81 14.29
C GLY A 397 12.98 -25.48 15.13
N VAL A 398 11.77 -25.81 14.65
CA VAL A 398 10.50 -25.54 15.35
C VAL A 398 9.80 -26.82 15.80
N ASN A 399 9.52 -27.76 14.91
CA ASN A 399 8.91 -29.05 15.21
C ASN A 399 9.75 -30.25 14.72
N THR A 400 10.80 -30.00 13.94
CA THR A 400 11.74 -31.03 13.48
C THR A 400 13.17 -30.49 13.55
N PHE A 401 14.19 -31.37 13.59
CA PHE A 401 15.60 -31.00 13.71
C PHE A 401 15.86 -29.99 14.86
N LEU A 402 15.31 -30.31 16.02
CA LEU A 402 15.41 -29.44 17.20
C LEU A 402 16.84 -29.38 17.76
N ASN A 403 17.23 -28.25 18.29
CA ASN A 403 18.49 -28.08 18.97
C ASN A 403 18.48 -28.87 20.29
N LYS A 404 19.45 -29.78 20.51
CA LYS A 404 19.56 -30.60 21.73
C LYS A 404 19.75 -29.78 23.00
N LYS A 405 20.23 -28.53 22.88
CA LYS A 405 20.43 -27.57 23.99
C LYS A 405 19.18 -26.73 24.26
N GLY A 406 18.08 -26.97 23.53
CA GLY A 406 16.89 -26.13 23.49
C GLY A 406 17.07 -25.01 22.45
N SER A 407 15.94 -24.49 21.98
CA SER A 407 15.86 -23.36 21.06
C SER A 407 15.15 -22.20 21.77
N PRO A 408 15.86 -21.43 22.61
CA PRO A 408 15.24 -20.31 23.29
C PRO A 408 14.79 -19.25 22.27
N THR A 409 13.66 -18.63 22.52
CA THR A 409 13.27 -17.43 21.79
C THR A 409 14.24 -16.31 22.16
N VAL A 410 14.98 -15.82 21.18
CA VAL A 410 15.86 -14.67 21.38
C VAL A 410 14.99 -13.43 21.45
N LEU A 411 14.95 -12.79 22.62
CA LEU A 411 14.32 -11.48 22.74
C LEU A 411 15.23 -10.44 22.09
N PRO A 412 14.68 -9.56 21.23
CA PRO A 412 15.48 -8.50 20.64
C PRO A 412 16.03 -7.57 21.74
N ALA A 413 17.27 -7.16 21.58
CA ALA A 413 17.95 -6.25 22.52
C ALA A 413 17.26 -4.89 22.57
N GLU A 414 16.59 -4.48 21.47
CA GLU A 414 15.90 -3.23 21.36
C GLU A 414 14.54 -3.43 20.65
N ILE A 415 13.50 -2.81 21.18
CA ILE A 415 12.19 -2.69 20.54
C ILE A 415 11.98 -1.21 20.26
N ILE A 416 11.99 -0.83 18.99
CA ILE A 416 11.76 0.55 18.56
C ILE A 416 10.32 0.94 18.87
N ARG A 417 10.14 1.92 19.77
CA ARG A 417 8.83 2.49 20.13
C ARG A 417 8.95 3.99 20.29
N ALA A 418 7.87 4.71 19.91
CA ALA A 418 7.79 6.14 20.19
C ALA A 418 7.84 6.41 21.70
N THR A 419 8.65 7.37 22.10
CA THR A 419 8.75 7.87 23.46
C THR A 419 7.50 8.63 23.88
N ALA A 420 7.34 8.92 25.18
CA ALA A 420 6.24 9.76 25.66
C ALA A 420 6.31 11.16 25.05
N ASN A 421 7.51 11.75 25.01
CA ASN A 421 7.73 13.09 24.46
C ASN A 421 7.37 13.19 22.97
N GLU A 422 7.70 12.18 22.18
CA GLU A 422 7.32 12.15 20.75
C GLU A 422 5.80 12.09 20.57
N LYS A 423 5.10 11.34 21.42
CA LYS A 423 3.63 11.26 21.38
C LYS A 423 2.97 12.56 21.80
N GLU A 424 3.46 13.18 22.87
CA GLU A 424 2.99 14.46 23.36
C GLU A 424 3.21 15.56 22.31
N TYR A 425 4.40 15.59 21.71
CA TYR A 425 4.71 16.52 20.63
C TYR A 425 3.77 16.37 19.42
N GLN A 426 3.45 15.13 19.04
CA GLN A 426 2.50 14.86 17.93
C GLN A 426 1.10 15.39 18.25
N ILE A 427 0.62 15.22 19.50
CA ILE A 427 -0.68 15.74 19.94
C ILE A 427 -0.68 17.27 19.91
N GLU A 428 0.36 17.91 20.48
CA GLU A 428 0.49 19.38 20.45
C GLU A 428 0.51 19.95 19.03
N MET A 429 1.24 19.30 18.11
CA MET A 429 1.30 19.73 16.72
C MET A 429 -0.06 19.67 16.06
N LEU A 430 -0.86 18.64 16.35
CA LEU A 430 -2.22 18.51 15.86
C LEU A 430 -3.15 19.62 16.40
N GLU A 431 -3.06 19.91 17.70
CA GLU A 431 -3.83 20.99 18.32
C GLU A 431 -3.47 22.37 17.73
N ARG A 432 -2.20 22.63 17.49
CA ARG A 432 -1.71 23.84 16.83
C ARG A 432 -2.22 23.98 15.40
N LEU A 433 -2.24 22.87 14.64
CA LEU A 433 -2.81 22.84 13.29
C LEU A 433 -4.30 23.22 13.32
N ILE A 434 -5.08 22.59 14.20
CA ILE A 434 -6.51 22.84 14.35
C ILE A 434 -6.74 24.31 14.74
N GLN A 435 -5.95 24.85 15.66
CA GLN A 435 -6.02 26.25 16.06
C GLN A 435 -5.68 27.22 14.92
N ALA A 436 -4.62 26.94 14.16
CA ALA A 436 -4.16 27.80 13.07
C ALA A 436 -5.10 27.82 11.86
N LYS A 437 -5.80 26.71 11.61
CA LYS A 437 -6.68 26.54 10.43
C LYS A 437 -8.17 26.77 10.73
N GLY A 438 -8.62 26.59 11.97
CA GLY A 438 -9.91 26.92 12.56
C GLY A 438 -11.09 26.92 11.59
N LYS A 439 -11.59 28.13 11.24
CA LYS A 439 -12.75 28.31 10.37
C LYS A 439 -12.60 27.65 8.99
N LEU A 440 -11.41 27.61 8.43
CA LEU A 440 -11.15 26.97 7.12
C LEU A 440 -11.29 25.45 7.21
N ASN A 441 -10.99 24.86 8.36
CA ASN A 441 -11.24 23.42 8.57
C ASN A 441 -12.73 23.11 8.46
N ASP A 442 -13.59 23.91 9.11
CA ASP A 442 -15.05 23.70 9.08
C ASP A 442 -15.61 23.84 7.65
N GLU A 443 -15.11 24.83 6.90
CA GLU A 443 -15.51 25.03 5.51
C GLU A 443 -15.11 23.83 4.63
N MET A 444 -13.90 23.30 4.78
CA MET A 444 -13.42 22.15 4.01
C MET A 444 -14.11 20.86 4.40
N ILE A 445 -14.40 20.66 5.67
CA ILE A 445 -15.19 19.51 6.15
C ILE A 445 -16.61 19.56 5.57
N GLY A 446 -17.25 20.73 5.60
CA GLY A 446 -18.57 20.93 4.99
C GLY A 446 -18.58 20.67 3.48
N ALA A 447 -17.55 21.13 2.76
CA ALA A 447 -17.41 20.87 1.33
C ALA A 447 -17.22 19.37 1.03
N LEU A 448 -16.43 18.66 1.84
CA LEU A 448 -16.19 17.22 1.69
C LEU A 448 -17.49 16.42 1.89
N GLN A 449 -18.26 16.74 2.93
CA GLN A 449 -19.58 16.11 3.19
C GLN A 449 -20.56 16.42 2.07
N HIS A 450 -20.58 17.67 1.58
CA HIS A 450 -21.45 18.07 0.47
C HIS A 450 -21.15 17.26 -0.79
N ALA A 451 -19.88 17.14 -1.18
CA ALA A 451 -19.46 16.33 -2.33
C ALA A 451 -19.89 14.87 -2.19
N ALA A 452 -19.79 14.30 -0.98
CA ALA A 452 -20.28 12.95 -0.70
C ALA A 452 -21.78 12.81 -0.89
N ILE A 453 -22.58 13.76 -0.43
CA ILE A 453 -24.04 13.77 -0.51
C ILE A 453 -24.51 14.02 -1.95
N GLN A 454 -23.87 14.92 -2.69
CA GLN A 454 -24.23 15.30 -4.05
C GLN A 454 -23.70 14.36 -5.14
N ASN A 455 -23.04 13.27 -4.77
CA ASN A 455 -22.38 12.34 -5.71
C ASN A 455 -21.31 13.00 -6.60
N GLU A 456 -20.66 14.04 -6.11
CA GLU A 456 -19.48 14.63 -6.73
C GLU A 456 -18.23 13.78 -6.44
N ASN A 457 -17.12 14.07 -7.13
CA ASN A 457 -15.84 13.40 -6.84
C ASN A 457 -15.31 13.82 -5.46
N ILE A 458 -15.38 12.90 -4.50
CA ILE A 458 -14.93 13.15 -3.12
C ILE A 458 -13.41 13.38 -3.08
N PHE A 459 -12.64 12.71 -3.94
CA PHE A 459 -11.19 12.80 -3.91
C PHE A 459 -10.66 14.16 -4.41
N ASP A 460 -11.34 14.80 -5.35
CA ASP A 460 -11.02 16.18 -5.75
C ASP A 460 -11.10 17.15 -4.57
N VAL A 461 -12.19 17.08 -3.81
CA VAL A 461 -12.37 17.90 -2.61
C VAL A 461 -11.42 17.49 -1.49
N LEU A 462 -11.14 16.20 -1.37
CA LEU A 462 -10.21 15.66 -0.40
C LEU A 462 -8.77 16.17 -0.61
N MET A 463 -8.34 16.34 -1.86
CA MET A 463 -7.04 16.95 -2.19
C MET A 463 -6.90 18.37 -1.62
N GLU A 464 -8.00 19.15 -1.60
CA GLU A 464 -8.00 20.49 -1.00
C GLU A 464 -8.16 20.41 0.54
N ALA A 465 -9.08 19.59 1.05
CA ALA A 465 -9.27 19.40 2.48
C ALA A 465 -8.00 18.91 3.20
N ALA A 466 -7.23 18.04 2.56
CA ALA A 466 -5.98 17.52 3.10
C ALA A 466 -4.89 18.59 3.36
N LYS A 467 -4.98 19.77 2.72
CA LYS A 467 -4.07 20.89 2.99
C LYS A 467 -4.34 21.55 4.35
N HIS A 468 -5.52 21.35 4.90
CA HIS A 468 -6.01 22.10 6.05
C HIS A 468 -6.47 21.24 7.21
N CYS A 469 -7.02 20.05 6.92
CA CYS A 469 -7.66 19.19 7.91
C CYS A 469 -6.75 18.01 8.30
N SER A 470 -6.92 17.57 9.54
CA SER A 470 -6.28 16.34 10.02
C SER A 470 -6.99 15.09 9.52
N LEU A 471 -6.26 13.97 9.53
CA LEU A 471 -6.80 12.65 9.20
C LEU A 471 -8.05 12.32 10.03
N GLY A 472 -8.04 12.63 11.35
CA GLY A 472 -9.17 12.40 12.23
C GLY A 472 -10.39 13.24 11.87
N GLN A 473 -10.23 14.53 11.57
CA GLN A 473 -11.31 15.41 11.13
C GLN A 473 -11.96 14.91 9.83
N ILE A 474 -11.14 14.58 8.82
CA ILE A 474 -11.60 14.04 7.54
C ILE A 474 -12.34 12.72 7.73
N THR A 475 -11.75 11.78 8.49
CA THR A 475 -12.34 10.46 8.74
C THR A 475 -13.70 10.58 9.45
N ASN A 476 -13.81 11.42 10.47
CA ASN A 476 -15.06 11.64 11.19
C ASN A 476 -16.14 12.26 10.28
N ALA A 477 -15.77 13.25 9.47
CA ALA A 477 -16.68 13.87 8.51
C ALA A 477 -17.25 12.84 7.49
N LEU A 478 -16.38 11.97 6.99
CA LEU A 478 -16.78 10.92 6.06
C LEU A 478 -17.61 9.81 6.74
N PHE A 479 -17.40 9.53 8.04
CA PHE A 479 -18.26 8.62 8.80
C PHE A 479 -19.72 9.10 8.89
N GLU A 480 -19.92 10.39 9.01
CA GLU A 480 -21.26 10.97 9.11
C GLU A 480 -22.08 10.82 7.83
N VAL A 481 -21.43 10.80 6.66
CA VAL A 481 -22.09 10.73 5.35
C VAL A 481 -21.97 9.39 4.65
N GLY A 482 -20.91 8.62 4.90
CA GLY A 482 -20.61 7.33 4.26
C GLY A 482 -20.87 6.12 5.15
N GLY A 483 -21.08 6.36 6.44
CA GLY A 483 -21.25 5.32 7.44
C GLY A 483 -19.96 4.59 7.83
N GLN A 484 -19.91 4.20 9.10
CA GLN A 484 -18.85 3.35 9.63
C GLN A 484 -19.09 1.90 9.20
N TYR A 485 -18.00 1.18 9.00
CA TYR A 485 -18.07 -0.26 8.77
C TYR A 485 -18.73 -0.95 9.96
N ARG A 486 -19.73 -1.78 9.66
CA ARG A 486 -20.35 -2.69 10.62
C ARG A 486 -20.25 -4.09 10.06
N ARG A 487 -19.59 -4.95 10.81
CA ARG A 487 -19.49 -6.36 10.45
C ARG A 487 -20.87 -7.00 10.43
N ASN A 488 -21.21 -7.69 9.35
CA ASN A 488 -22.33 -8.60 9.33
C ASN A 488 -22.03 -9.77 10.29
N MET A 489 -22.81 -9.89 11.36
CA MET A 489 -22.67 -10.99 12.33
C MET A 489 -23.75 -12.03 12.09
#